data_913db23393017d84e789f01a14471ae2
#
_entry.id   913db23393017d84e789f01a14471ae2
#
_cell.length_a   1.000
_cell.length_b   1.000
_cell.length_c   1.000
_cell.angle_alpha   90.00
_cell.angle_beta   90.00
_cell.angle_gamma   90.00
#
_symmetry.space_group_name_H-M   'P 1'
#
loop_
_entity.id
_entity.type
_entity.pdbx_description
1 polymer ?
#
loop_
_entity_poly.entity_id
_entity_poly.type
_entity_poly.pdbx_seq_one_letter_code
_entity_poly.pdbx_strand_id
1 'polypeptide(L)'
;MGLFAIRDYRRLFSAQVIALFGTGLATVALGLLAYELAGPRAGAVLATALTIKMVAYVVVAPLAAAYVDRLPRRWFLTILDVVRTLVVIALPFVTEVWHIYVLIGVLQTTSAAFTPTFQAVIPDIVTEEADYTRALSASQVASTMESLLSPVLAAVALTFMSFNLLFLGTSAGFAVSALLVLSTRIPNARPSSHSKAWDRAVAGIRTFAATPSLRGVMALNLVVAAAGSIVVVNTVNYVRDVLGGTQSDVAWMLAASGTGTLLVALVLPRVLDRVADRLVMLTGAAVLVLAVGAAVTTSVAGIAAALPTGVIWVAIGGGMALIITPTGRVLRRAVDPTGIPEVFAAQFSLSHLAWLVTYPIAGWVATQAGFTTAWAALAGLAAIGAITALTIWPRAEKAEVRAAVAVAPHDETAEAGGHAAVAVAPRIGKAGARAAVAVASARTEAAAREAAEAAEGTLAAGQCACVRTI
;
A
#
# COMPACT_ATOMS: atom_id res chain seq x y z
N MET A 1 4.05 28.04 9.54
CA MET A 1 4.31 27.25 10.78
C MET A 1 4.44 25.79 10.36
N GLY A 2 5.31 24.98 10.97
CA GLY A 2 5.39 23.56 10.59
C GLY A 2 4.12 22.81 11.02
N LEU A 3 3.69 21.82 10.25
CA LEU A 3 2.49 21.00 10.47
C LEU A 3 2.34 20.50 11.92
N PHE A 4 3.44 20.07 12.55
CA PHE A 4 3.45 19.60 13.94
C PHE A 4 3.43 20.70 14.99
N ALA A 5 3.46 21.99 14.60
CA ALA A 5 3.21 23.10 15.52
C ALA A 5 1.71 23.24 15.86
N ILE A 6 0.83 22.73 14.98
CA ILE A 6 -0.63 22.68 15.22
C ILE A 6 -0.90 21.65 16.32
N ARG A 7 -1.28 22.11 17.51
CA ARG A 7 -1.46 21.29 18.71
C ARG A 7 -2.48 20.15 18.49
N ASP A 8 -3.59 20.44 17.86
CA ASP A 8 -4.66 19.47 17.66
C ASP A 8 -4.25 18.40 16.62
N TYR A 9 -3.56 18.78 15.53
CA TYR A 9 -3.00 17.83 14.59
C TYR A 9 -1.96 16.91 15.26
N ARG A 10 -1.03 17.45 16.03
CA ARG A 10 -0.01 16.66 16.73
C ARG A 10 -0.62 15.60 17.64
N ARG A 11 -1.67 15.96 18.42
CA ARG A 11 -2.37 15.01 19.30
C ARG A 11 -3.07 13.92 18.50
N LEU A 12 -3.75 14.31 17.45
CA LEU A 12 -4.48 13.38 16.59
C LEU A 12 -3.53 12.42 15.87
N PHE A 13 -2.44 12.94 15.33
CA PHE A 13 -1.41 12.13 14.68
C PHE A 13 -0.72 11.16 15.66
N SER A 14 -0.42 11.61 16.88
CA SER A 14 0.11 10.72 17.93
C SER A 14 -0.89 9.62 18.30
N ALA A 15 -2.18 9.94 18.40
CA ALA A 15 -3.23 8.94 18.62
C ALA A 15 -3.24 7.88 17.50
N GLN A 16 -3.17 8.31 16.24
CA GLN A 16 -3.11 7.41 15.09
C GLN A 16 -1.89 6.49 15.14
N VAL A 17 -0.70 7.05 15.39
CA VAL A 17 0.55 6.27 15.44
C VAL A 17 0.48 5.22 16.53
N ILE A 18 0.06 5.60 17.75
CA ILE A 18 -0.07 4.68 18.89
C ILE A 18 -1.08 3.57 18.55
N ALA A 19 -2.24 3.92 17.98
CA ALA A 19 -3.26 2.94 17.61
C ALA A 19 -2.79 1.97 16.52
N LEU A 20 -2.05 2.45 15.52
CA LEU A 20 -1.49 1.63 14.45
C LEU A 20 -0.49 0.60 15.02
N PHE A 21 0.50 1.04 15.79
CA PHE A 21 1.48 0.13 16.39
C PHE A 21 0.82 -0.86 17.35
N GLY A 22 -0.19 -0.42 18.11
CA GLY A 22 -0.98 -1.32 18.94
C GLY A 22 -1.64 -2.43 18.11
N THR A 23 -2.23 -2.10 16.96
CA THR A 23 -2.87 -3.08 16.07
C THR A 23 -1.84 -4.09 15.51
N GLY A 24 -0.65 -3.62 15.15
CA GLY A 24 0.43 -4.49 14.66
C GLY A 24 0.91 -5.47 15.73
N LEU A 25 1.15 -5.00 16.95
CA LEU A 25 1.54 -5.85 18.09
C LEU A 25 0.45 -6.88 18.44
N ALA A 26 -0.83 -6.47 18.46
CA ALA A 26 -1.95 -7.37 18.67
C ALA A 26 -2.03 -8.49 17.63
N THR A 27 -1.65 -8.23 16.36
CA THR A 27 -1.64 -9.23 15.31
C THR A 27 -0.64 -10.35 15.59
N VAL A 28 0.55 -10.02 16.10
CA VAL A 28 1.55 -11.01 16.49
C VAL A 28 1.08 -11.81 17.73
N ALA A 29 0.58 -11.11 18.75
CA ALA A 29 0.04 -11.76 19.96
C ALA A 29 -1.14 -12.69 19.63
N LEU A 30 -1.98 -12.33 18.66
CA LEU A 30 -3.09 -13.16 18.16
C LEU A 30 -2.60 -14.47 17.56
N GLY A 31 -1.49 -14.47 16.82
CA GLY A 31 -0.90 -15.70 16.29
C GLY A 31 -0.48 -16.67 17.38
N LEU A 32 0.11 -16.16 18.46
CA LEU A 32 0.51 -16.98 19.63
C LEU A 32 -0.70 -17.47 20.41
N LEU A 33 -1.72 -16.62 20.63
CA LEU A 33 -2.97 -17.01 21.27
C LEU A 33 -3.70 -18.11 20.46
N ALA A 34 -3.76 -17.97 19.14
CA ALA A 34 -4.35 -18.98 18.25
C ALA A 34 -3.61 -20.31 18.39
N TYR A 35 -2.28 -20.29 18.55
CA TYR A 35 -1.49 -21.50 18.77
C TYR A 35 -1.75 -22.14 20.12
N GLU A 36 -1.88 -21.37 21.19
CA GLU A 36 -2.24 -21.92 22.52
C GLU A 36 -3.60 -22.62 22.51
N LEU A 37 -4.59 -22.05 21.79
CA LEU A 37 -5.96 -22.60 21.79
C LEU A 37 -6.18 -23.73 20.79
N ALA A 38 -5.48 -23.72 19.65
CA ALA A 38 -5.77 -24.61 18.54
C ALA A 38 -4.58 -25.50 18.11
N GLY A 39 -3.38 -25.30 18.70
CA GLY A 39 -2.18 -26.07 18.39
C GLY A 39 -1.87 -26.11 16.89
N PRO A 40 -1.74 -27.30 16.27
CA PRO A 40 -1.43 -27.42 14.84
C PRO A 40 -2.44 -26.76 13.91
N ARG A 41 -3.68 -26.49 14.37
CA ARG A 41 -4.73 -25.79 13.60
C ARG A 41 -4.67 -24.27 13.74
N ALA A 42 -3.72 -23.73 14.48
CA ALA A 42 -3.62 -22.30 14.73
C ALA A 42 -3.46 -21.48 13.44
N GLY A 43 -2.79 -21.99 12.42
CA GLY A 43 -2.69 -21.36 11.11
C GLY A 43 -4.05 -21.09 10.47
N ALA A 44 -4.96 -22.04 10.52
CA ALA A 44 -6.34 -21.87 10.02
C ALA A 44 -7.13 -20.86 10.88
N VAL A 45 -6.97 -20.91 12.21
CA VAL A 45 -7.61 -19.96 13.15
C VAL A 45 -7.15 -18.54 12.86
N LEU A 46 -5.84 -18.33 12.79
CA LEU A 46 -5.25 -17.02 12.50
C LEU A 46 -5.66 -16.50 11.10
N ALA A 47 -5.61 -17.37 10.09
CA ALA A 47 -6.05 -17.01 8.74
C ALA A 47 -7.54 -16.60 8.70
N THR A 48 -8.41 -17.30 9.43
CA THR A 48 -9.82 -16.92 9.54
C THR A 48 -9.98 -15.56 10.21
N ALA A 49 -9.29 -15.31 11.32
CA ALA A 49 -9.31 -14.03 12.03
C ALA A 49 -8.80 -12.88 11.13
N LEU A 50 -7.73 -13.11 10.37
CA LEU A 50 -7.18 -12.13 9.44
C LEU A 50 -8.07 -11.95 8.19
N THR A 51 -8.76 -12.99 7.74
CA THR A 51 -9.78 -12.90 6.69
C THR A 51 -10.94 -12.02 7.14
N ILE A 52 -11.45 -12.21 8.37
CA ILE A 52 -12.46 -11.33 8.99
C ILE A 52 -11.96 -9.87 9.00
N LYS A 53 -10.70 -9.64 9.36
CA LYS A 53 -10.07 -8.32 9.27
C LYS A 53 -10.15 -7.76 7.84
N MET A 54 -9.77 -8.51 6.83
CA MET A 54 -9.79 -8.03 5.43
C MET A 54 -11.21 -7.73 4.97
N VAL A 55 -12.19 -8.56 5.30
CA VAL A 55 -13.60 -8.31 5.01
C VAL A 55 -14.07 -7.01 5.69
N ALA A 56 -13.73 -6.80 6.96
CA ALA A 56 -14.06 -5.55 7.66
C ALA A 56 -13.45 -4.33 6.95
N TYR A 57 -12.20 -4.38 6.53
CA TYR A 57 -11.54 -3.27 5.84
C TYR A 57 -12.11 -3.00 4.44
N VAL A 58 -12.51 -4.04 3.72
CA VAL A 58 -13.11 -3.87 2.38
C VAL A 58 -14.55 -3.37 2.46
N VAL A 59 -15.32 -3.81 3.46
CA VAL A 59 -16.75 -3.51 3.57
C VAL A 59 -17.02 -2.29 4.47
N VAL A 60 -16.44 -2.29 5.69
CA VAL A 60 -16.76 -1.27 6.70
C VAL A 60 -16.09 0.05 6.44
N ALA A 61 -14.84 0.06 5.92
CA ALA A 61 -14.13 1.32 5.72
C ALA A 61 -14.84 2.26 4.71
N PRO A 62 -15.35 1.79 3.54
CA PRO A 62 -16.12 2.63 2.64
C PRO A 62 -17.45 3.11 3.25
N LEU A 63 -18.13 2.24 4.01
CA LEU A 63 -19.37 2.60 4.70
C LEU A 63 -19.11 3.68 5.77
N ALA A 64 -18.07 3.51 6.59
CA ALA A 64 -17.69 4.50 7.57
C ALA A 64 -17.36 5.84 6.92
N ALA A 65 -16.60 5.84 5.82
CA ALA A 65 -16.29 7.05 5.05
C ALA A 65 -17.54 7.75 4.52
N ALA A 66 -18.57 7.00 4.14
CA ALA A 66 -19.83 7.57 3.64
C ALA A 66 -20.70 8.22 4.74
N TYR A 67 -20.62 7.69 5.97
CA TYR A 67 -21.47 8.13 7.09
C TYR A 67 -20.79 9.06 8.08
N VAL A 68 -19.45 9.19 8.03
CA VAL A 68 -18.65 9.94 9.01
C VAL A 68 -19.09 11.41 9.18
N ASP A 69 -19.60 12.04 8.11
CA ASP A 69 -20.04 13.44 8.14
C ASP A 69 -21.34 13.65 8.92
N ARG A 70 -22.06 12.59 9.27
CA ARG A 70 -23.33 12.63 10.04
C ARG A 70 -23.11 12.43 11.54
N LEU A 71 -21.92 11.98 11.93
CA LEU A 71 -21.59 11.63 13.31
C LEU A 71 -20.73 12.71 13.97
N PRO A 72 -20.87 12.92 15.27
CA PRO A 72 -19.95 13.77 16.02
C PRO A 72 -18.57 13.11 16.04
N ARG A 73 -17.72 13.45 15.09
CA ARG A 73 -16.44 12.77 14.76
C ARG A 73 -15.55 12.53 15.98
N ARG A 74 -15.47 13.50 16.92
CA ARG A 74 -14.69 13.36 18.15
C ARG A 74 -15.19 12.20 19.00
N TRP A 75 -16.49 12.15 19.28
CA TRP A 75 -17.08 11.10 20.09
C TRP A 75 -17.04 9.75 19.38
N PHE A 76 -17.25 9.73 18.07
CA PHE A 76 -17.20 8.53 17.28
C PHE A 76 -15.79 7.88 17.31
N LEU A 77 -14.73 8.64 17.05
CA LEU A 77 -13.34 8.17 17.17
C LEU A 77 -13.03 7.67 18.59
N THR A 78 -13.49 8.41 19.62
CA THR A 78 -13.27 7.99 21.02
C THR A 78 -13.98 6.68 21.34
N ILE A 79 -15.23 6.52 20.91
CA ILE A 79 -16.00 5.27 21.14
C ILE A 79 -15.30 4.09 20.42
N LEU A 80 -14.83 4.28 19.20
CA LEU A 80 -14.08 3.26 18.49
C LEU A 80 -12.83 2.82 19.26
N ASP A 81 -12.07 3.75 19.83
CA ASP A 81 -10.89 3.45 20.65
C ASP A 81 -11.24 2.77 21.98
N VAL A 82 -12.32 3.19 22.63
CA VAL A 82 -12.82 2.53 23.86
C VAL A 82 -13.24 1.09 23.56
N VAL A 83 -13.99 0.85 22.49
CA VAL A 83 -14.38 -0.51 22.10
C VAL A 83 -13.15 -1.35 21.80
N ARG A 84 -12.17 -0.83 21.06
CA ARG A 84 -10.91 -1.53 20.80
C ARG A 84 -10.15 -1.86 22.08
N THR A 85 -10.08 -0.92 23.02
CA THR A 85 -9.48 -1.12 24.33
C THR A 85 -10.12 -2.30 25.06
N LEU A 86 -11.47 -2.31 25.16
CA LEU A 86 -12.21 -3.36 25.87
C LEU A 86 -12.06 -4.74 25.19
N VAL A 87 -12.13 -4.78 23.87
CA VAL A 87 -11.94 -6.01 23.10
C VAL A 87 -10.55 -6.60 23.32
N VAL A 88 -9.50 -5.76 23.26
CA VAL A 88 -8.12 -6.24 23.40
C VAL A 88 -7.82 -6.68 24.84
N ILE A 89 -8.40 -6.03 25.86
CA ILE A 89 -8.32 -6.51 27.25
C ILE A 89 -8.96 -7.90 27.42
N ALA A 90 -10.03 -8.21 26.66
CA ALA A 90 -10.72 -9.48 26.76
C ALA A 90 -9.93 -10.64 26.09
N LEU A 91 -9.06 -10.38 25.11
CA LEU A 91 -8.34 -11.41 24.36
C LEU A 91 -7.49 -12.36 25.22
N PRO A 92 -6.73 -11.92 26.24
CA PRO A 92 -5.97 -12.83 27.11
C PRO A 92 -6.83 -13.84 27.90
N PHE A 93 -8.13 -13.59 28.04
CA PHE A 93 -9.06 -14.42 28.84
C PHE A 93 -9.91 -15.36 27.97
N VAL A 94 -9.62 -15.42 26.67
CA VAL A 94 -10.34 -16.27 25.71
C VAL A 94 -9.96 -17.73 25.92
N THR A 95 -10.96 -18.61 26.00
CA THR A 95 -10.80 -20.06 26.17
C THR A 95 -11.23 -20.87 24.96
N GLU A 96 -12.00 -20.26 24.05
CA GLU A 96 -12.56 -20.92 22.88
C GLU A 96 -12.23 -20.16 21.59
N VAL A 97 -11.97 -20.89 20.49
CA VAL A 97 -11.58 -20.31 19.21
C VAL A 97 -12.63 -19.34 18.66
N TRP A 98 -13.93 -19.62 18.80
CA TRP A 98 -14.98 -18.75 18.29
C TRP A 98 -15.00 -17.37 18.98
N HIS A 99 -14.56 -17.26 20.24
CA HIS A 99 -14.40 -15.97 20.93
C HIS A 99 -13.37 -15.09 20.19
N ILE A 100 -12.26 -15.70 19.67
CA ILE A 100 -11.29 -14.99 18.85
C ILE A 100 -11.99 -14.34 17.65
N TYR A 101 -12.82 -15.10 16.92
CA TYR A 101 -13.47 -14.60 15.71
C TYR A 101 -14.42 -13.44 16.00
N VAL A 102 -15.20 -13.53 17.07
CA VAL A 102 -16.11 -12.45 17.48
C VAL A 102 -15.33 -11.21 17.91
N LEU A 103 -14.37 -11.36 18.81
CA LEU A 103 -13.57 -10.23 19.32
C LEU A 103 -12.76 -9.57 18.19
N ILE A 104 -12.14 -10.35 17.32
CA ILE A 104 -11.44 -9.81 16.15
C ILE A 104 -12.41 -9.17 15.17
N GLY A 105 -13.58 -9.72 14.94
CA GLY A 105 -14.63 -9.11 14.13
C GLY A 105 -15.01 -7.71 14.64
N VAL A 106 -15.22 -7.55 15.94
CA VAL A 106 -15.51 -6.25 16.57
C VAL A 106 -14.30 -5.32 16.49
N LEU A 107 -13.09 -5.82 16.84
CA LEU A 107 -11.84 -5.04 16.80
C LEU A 107 -11.57 -4.50 15.39
N GLN A 108 -11.71 -5.33 14.38
CA GLN A 108 -11.38 -4.94 13.01
C GLN A 108 -12.45 -4.07 12.37
N THR A 109 -13.72 -4.27 12.73
CA THR A 109 -14.82 -3.38 12.33
C THR A 109 -14.60 -1.96 12.87
N THR A 110 -14.26 -1.84 14.15
CA THR A 110 -13.95 -0.54 14.76
C THR A 110 -12.67 0.09 14.18
N SER A 111 -11.64 -0.70 13.90
CA SER A 111 -10.40 -0.23 13.28
C SER A 111 -10.61 0.21 11.83
N ALA A 112 -11.42 -0.52 11.05
CA ALA A 112 -11.78 -0.17 9.69
C ALA A 112 -12.58 1.13 9.60
N ALA A 113 -13.41 1.43 10.59
CA ALA A 113 -14.15 2.70 10.68
C ALA A 113 -13.27 3.86 11.16
N PHE A 114 -12.25 3.60 11.98
CA PHE A 114 -11.38 4.63 12.55
C PHE A 114 -10.56 5.36 11.47
N THR A 115 -9.90 4.62 10.58
CA THR A 115 -8.98 5.19 9.58
C THR A 115 -9.64 6.23 8.67
N PRO A 116 -10.78 5.97 7.99
CA PRO A 116 -11.42 6.98 7.15
C PRO A 116 -11.99 8.14 7.96
N THR A 117 -12.48 7.90 9.18
CA THR A 117 -12.96 8.94 10.08
C THR A 117 -11.83 9.89 10.49
N PHE A 118 -10.68 9.33 10.83
CA PHE A 118 -9.46 10.09 11.14
C PHE A 118 -9.04 10.96 9.95
N GLN A 119 -8.97 10.38 8.75
CA GLN A 119 -8.58 11.10 7.55
C GLN A 119 -9.57 12.24 7.21
N ALA A 120 -10.85 12.04 7.47
CA ALA A 120 -11.88 13.06 7.27
C ALA A 120 -11.78 14.24 8.24
N VAL A 121 -11.11 14.08 9.39
CA VAL A 121 -10.88 15.16 10.37
C VAL A 121 -9.68 16.05 10.00
N ILE A 122 -8.72 15.53 9.25
CA ILE A 122 -7.48 16.26 8.92
C ILE A 122 -7.75 17.62 8.26
N PRO A 123 -8.60 17.75 7.20
CA PRO A 123 -8.83 19.02 6.53
C PRO A 123 -9.57 20.05 7.40
N ASP A 124 -10.28 19.61 8.45
CA ASP A 124 -10.95 20.53 9.38
C ASP A 124 -9.97 21.17 10.38
N ILE A 125 -8.82 20.54 10.61
CA ILE A 125 -7.78 21.02 11.54
C ILE A 125 -6.64 21.70 10.75
N VAL A 126 -6.33 21.19 9.57
CA VAL A 126 -5.25 21.66 8.71
C VAL A 126 -5.87 22.33 7.48
N THR A 127 -6.06 23.64 7.56
CA THR A 127 -6.80 24.41 6.54
C THR A 127 -5.96 24.77 5.32
N GLU A 128 -4.64 24.75 5.43
CA GLU A 128 -3.73 25.05 4.32
C GLU A 128 -3.52 23.80 3.45
N GLU A 129 -3.76 23.89 2.15
CA GLU A 129 -3.72 22.77 1.20
C GLU A 129 -2.36 22.05 1.16
N ALA A 130 -1.27 22.83 1.22
CA ALA A 130 0.08 22.27 1.26
C ALA A 130 0.32 21.43 2.54
N ASP A 131 -0.16 21.91 3.69
CA ASP A 131 -0.04 21.20 4.96
C ASP A 131 -1.00 19.99 5.04
N TYR A 132 -2.19 20.08 4.43
CA TYR A 132 -3.09 18.93 4.28
C TYR A 132 -2.44 17.78 3.52
N THR A 133 -1.82 18.07 2.38
CA THR A 133 -1.08 17.07 1.60
C THR A 133 0.08 16.44 2.40
N ARG A 134 0.79 17.25 3.20
CA ARG A 134 1.84 16.76 4.11
C ARG A 134 1.26 15.87 5.21
N ALA A 135 0.09 16.21 5.76
CA ALA A 135 -0.59 15.44 6.79
C ALA A 135 -1.03 14.06 6.30
N LEU A 136 -1.63 13.98 5.10
CA LEU A 136 -1.96 12.70 4.46
C LEU A 136 -0.71 11.85 4.20
N SER A 137 0.37 12.48 3.74
CA SER A 137 1.66 11.79 3.53
C SER A 137 2.23 11.27 4.83
N ALA A 138 2.18 12.03 5.93
CA ALA A 138 2.63 11.59 7.24
C ALA A 138 1.81 10.40 7.77
N SER A 139 0.49 10.41 7.59
CA SER A 139 -0.39 9.28 7.93
C SER A 139 -0.04 8.02 7.14
N GLN A 140 0.25 8.16 5.83
CA GLN A 140 0.67 7.04 5.00
C GLN A 140 2.04 6.49 5.42
N VAL A 141 2.99 7.37 5.76
CA VAL A 141 4.30 6.96 6.30
C VAL A 141 4.12 6.22 7.62
N ALA A 142 3.26 6.71 8.52
CA ALA A 142 2.98 6.04 9.80
C ALA A 142 2.41 4.63 9.59
N SER A 143 1.46 4.46 8.66
CA SER A 143 0.89 3.14 8.33
C SER A 143 1.93 2.21 7.70
N THR A 144 2.81 2.75 6.85
CA THR A 144 3.91 1.97 6.27
C THR A 144 4.92 1.55 7.34
N MET A 145 5.29 2.47 8.23
CA MET A 145 6.20 2.17 9.35
C MET A 145 5.61 1.16 10.33
N GLU A 146 4.31 1.24 10.62
CA GLU A 146 3.62 0.24 11.43
C GLU A 146 3.77 -1.16 10.81
N SER A 147 3.41 -1.34 9.55
CA SER A 147 3.46 -2.65 8.89
C SER A 147 4.88 -3.22 8.82
N LEU A 148 5.90 -2.36 8.71
CA LEU A 148 7.30 -2.75 8.64
C LEU A 148 7.93 -3.00 10.03
N LEU A 149 7.63 -2.16 11.02
CA LEU A 149 8.31 -2.20 12.33
C LEU A 149 7.56 -3.04 13.37
N SER A 150 6.24 -3.24 13.25
CA SER A 150 5.48 -3.98 14.26
C SER A 150 6.00 -5.40 14.51
N PRO A 151 6.40 -6.21 13.51
CA PRO A 151 7.00 -7.51 13.76
C PRO A 151 8.30 -7.42 14.55
N VAL A 152 9.13 -6.40 14.29
CA VAL A 152 10.39 -6.17 15.02
C VAL A 152 10.11 -5.81 16.48
N LEU A 153 9.20 -4.86 16.69
CA LEU A 153 8.83 -4.41 18.04
C LEU A 153 8.19 -5.55 18.85
N ALA A 154 7.33 -6.35 18.23
CA ALA A 154 6.74 -7.53 18.85
C ALA A 154 7.82 -8.54 19.23
N ALA A 155 8.78 -8.83 18.34
CA ALA A 155 9.89 -9.74 18.63
C ALA A 155 10.72 -9.26 19.82
N VAL A 156 11.11 -7.99 19.83
CA VAL A 156 11.84 -7.38 20.95
C VAL A 156 11.03 -7.46 22.24
N ALA A 157 9.75 -7.12 22.21
CA ALA A 157 8.90 -7.18 23.39
C ALA A 157 8.76 -8.61 23.95
N LEU A 158 8.61 -9.61 23.06
CA LEU A 158 8.48 -11.03 23.44
C LEU A 158 9.75 -11.63 24.05
N THR A 159 10.91 -10.97 23.94
CA THR A 159 12.13 -11.39 24.66
C THR A 159 12.06 -11.08 26.15
N PHE A 160 11.23 -10.11 26.56
CA PHE A 160 11.15 -9.61 27.95
C PHE A 160 9.80 -9.86 28.61
N MET A 161 8.75 -10.17 27.83
CA MET A 161 7.39 -10.32 28.34
C MET A 161 6.61 -11.39 27.57
N SER A 162 5.54 -11.91 28.21
CA SER A 162 4.61 -12.84 27.55
C SER A 162 3.75 -12.11 26.50
N PHE A 163 3.21 -12.88 25.55
CA PHE A 163 2.32 -12.30 24.53
C PHE A 163 1.02 -11.74 25.13
N ASN A 164 0.57 -12.23 26.30
CA ASN A 164 -0.56 -11.64 27.01
C ASN A 164 -0.31 -10.18 27.42
N LEU A 165 0.93 -9.83 27.78
CA LEU A 165 1.32 -8.45 28.07
C LEU A 165 1.33 -7.57 26.80
N LEU A 166 1.54 -8.14 25.62
CA LEU A 166 1.36 -7.38 24.35
C LEU A 166 -0.07 -6.91 24.18
N PHE A 167 -1.07 -7.74 24.53
CA PHE A 167 -2.47 -7.31 24.50
C PHE A 167 -2.73 -6.17 25.50
N LEU A 168 -2.19 -6.26 26.70
CA LEU A 168 -2.33 -5.18 27.69
C LEU A 168 -1.65 -3.89 27.23
N GLY A 169 -0.45 -3.99 26.66
CA GLY A 169 0.25 -2.84 26.06
C GLY A 169 -0.54 -2.20 24.92
N THR A 170 -1.10 -3.04 24.03
CA THR A 170 -1.98 -2.59 22.95
C THR A 170 -3.23 -1.90 23.46
N SER A 171 -3.85 -2.48 24.47
CA SER A 171 -5.04 -1.90 25.13
C SER A 171 -4.74 -0.55 25.76
N ALA A 172 -3.62 -0.44 26.48
CA ALA A 172 -3.15 0.85 27.01
C ALA A 172 -2.91 1.88 25.88
N GLY A 173 -2.35 1.43 24.74
CA GLY A 173 -2.19 2.26 23.54
C GLY A 173 -3.52 2.80 23.02
N PHE A 174 -4.56 1.97 22.89
CA PHE A 174 -5.89 2.44 22.45
C PHE A 174 -6.55 3.36 23.49
N ALA A 175 -6.36 3.10 24.78
CA ALA A 175 -6.84 4.01 25.83
C ALA A 175 -6.15 5.38 25.76
N VAL A 176 -4.83 5.42 25.56
CA VAL A 176 -4.09 6.68 25.36
C VAL A 176 -4.55 7.39 24.07
N SER A 177 -4.78 6.64 22.99
CA SER A 177 -5.36 7.19 21.76
C SER A 177 -6.72 7.85 22.00
N ALA A 178 -7.63 7.17 22.74
CA ALA A 178 -8.93 7.71 23.10
C ALA A 178 -8.80 9.04 23.90
N LEU A 179 -7.89 9.11 24.86
CA LEU A 179 -7.63 10.30 25.66
C LEU A 179 -7.06 11.45 24.81
N LEU A 180 -6.16 11.16 23.88
CA LEU A 180 -5.62 12.15 22.95
C LEU A 180 -6.70 12.69 22.03
N VAL A 181 -7.56 11.84 21.48
CA VAL A 181 -8.72 12.25 20.65
C VAL A 181 -9.68 13.11 21.48
N LEU A 182 -10.01 12.70 22.70
CA LEU A 182 -10.86 13.50 23.61
C LEU A 182 -10.25 14.86 23.94
N SER A 183 -8.93 14.97 24.03
CA SER A 183 -8.23 16.22 24.30
C SER A 183 -8.13 17.15 23.10
N THR A 184 -8.54 16.71 21.89
CA THR A 184 -8.44 17.43 20.63
C THR A 184 -9.77 18.15 20.35
N ARG A 185 -9.70 19.38 19.85
CA ARG A 185 -10.88 20.12 19.38
C ARG A 185 -11.15 19.76 17.92
N ILE A 186 -12.10 18.86 17.71
CA ILE A 186 -12.52 18.43 16.37
C ILE A 186 -13.84 19.14 16.03
N PRO A 187 -13.88 19.96 14.96
CA PRO A 187 -15.11 20.58 14.50
C PRO A 187 -16.13 19.52 14.05
N ASN A 188 -17.41 19.77 14.25
CA ASN A 188 -18.44 18.93 13.68
C ASN A 188 -18.47 19.10 12.16
N ALA A 189 -18.61 17.99 11.44
CA ALA A 189 -18.67 17.99 9.99
C ALA A 189 -19.88 18.77 9.46
N ARG A 190 -19.70 19.41 8.31
CA ARG A 190 -20.83 19.84 7.48
C ARG A 190 -21.33 18.63 6.68
N PRO A 191 -22.64 18.32 6.71
CA PRO A 191 -23.17 17.17 5.98
C PRO A 191 -22.81 17.24 4.50
N SER A 192 -22.10 16.26 4.00
CA SER A 192 -21.87 16.08 2.56
C SER A 192 -22.87 15.08 1.97
N SER A 193 -23.23 15.23 0.68
CA SER A 193 -24.15 14.30 0.03
C SER A 193 -23.50 12.91 -0.14
N HIS A 194 -24.26 11.83 0.11
CA HIS A 194 -23.84 10.42 -0.02
C HIS A 194 -23.21 10.10 -1.38
N SER A 195 -23.76 10.67 -2.46
CA SER A 195 -23.28 10.47 -3.82
C SER A 195 -21.80 10.81 -3.98
N LYS A 196 -21.31 11.86 -3.34
CA LYS A 196 -19.95 12.32 -3.48
C LYS A 196 -18.88 11.38 -2.89
N ALA A 197 -19.18 10.66 -1.79
CA ALA A 197 -18.22 9.74 -1.19
C ALA A 197 -18.07 8.46 -2.02
N TRP A 198 -19.18 7.89 -2.50
CA TRP A 198 -19.18 6.75 -3.37
C TRP A 198 -18.55 7.05 -4.73
N ASP A 199 -18.91 8.19 -5.33
CA ASP A 199 -18.36 8.65 -6.61
C ASP A 199 -16.84 8.82 -6.53
N ARG A 200 -16.32 9.36 -5.43
CA ARG A 200 -14.87 9.48 -5.18
C ARG A 200 -14.18 8.11 -5.04
N ALA A 201 -14.78 7.17 -4.32
CA ALA A 201 -14.24 5.82 -4.20
C ALA A 201 -14.17 5.12 -5.56
N VAL A 202 -15.26 5.21 -6.36
CA VAL A 202 -15.30 4.68 -7.72
C VAL A 202 -14.32 5.38 -8.64
N ALA A 203 -14.16 6.71 -8.52
CA ALA A 203 -13.18 7.48 -9.29
C ALA A 203 -11.75 7.00 -9.01
N GLY A 204 -11.38 6.78 -7.73
CA GLY A 204 -10.09 6.24 -7.36
C GLY A 204 -9.82 4.85 -7.98
N ILE A 205 -10.80 3.95 -7.93
CA ILE A 205 -10.69 2.61 -8.55
C ILE A 205 -10.56 2.72 -10.07
N ARG A 206 -11.32 3.60 -10.73
CA ARG A 206 -11.20 3.84 -12.18
C ARG A 206 -9.84 4.38 -12.56
N THR A 207 -9.29 5.30 -11.78
CA THR A 207 -7.93 5.84 -11.97
C THR A 207 -6.89 4.73 -11.86
N PHE A 208 -7.02 3.83 -10.88
CA PHE A 208 -6.17 2.65 -10.76
C PHE A 208 -6.24 1.74 -11.99
N ALA A 209 -7.45 1.48 -12.48
CA ALA A 209 -7.67 0.64 -13.66
C ALA A 209 -7.18 1.31 -14.97
N ALA A 210 -7.24 2.64 -15.06
CA ALA A 210 -6.83 3.37 -16.24
C ALA A 210 -5.30 3.59 -16.32
N THR A 211 -4.62 3.70 -15.17
CA THR A 211 -3.20 4.09 -15.13
C THR A 211 -2.27 2.86 -15.08
N PRO A 212 -1.43 2.62 -16.11
CA PRO A 212 -0.59 1.41 -16.18
C PRO A 212 0.37 1.23 -14.99
N SER A 213 0.96 2.30 -14.46
CA SER A 213 1.83 2.23 -13.28
C SER A 213 1.06 1.79 -12.03
N LEU A 214 -0.17 2.26 -11.84
CA LEU A 214 -1.01 1.88 -10.71
C LEU A 214 -1.49 0.42 -10.83
N ARG A 215 -1.81 -0.06 -12.04
CA ARG A 215 -2.05 -1.49 -12.28
C ARG A 215 -0.84 -2.35 -11.94
N GLY A 216 0.37 -1.86 -12.26
CA GLY A 216 1.63 -2.49 -11.84
C GLY A 216 1.75 -2.57 -10.31
N VAL A 217 1.46 -1.49 -9.59
CA VAL A 217 1.42 -1.47 -8.12
C VAL A 217 0.41 -2.48 -7.58
N MET A 218 -0.78 -2.57 -8.18
CA MET A 218 -1.80 -3.54 -7.76
C MET A 218 -1.32 -4.99 -7.92
N ALA A 219 -0.66 -5.32 -9.03
CA ALA A 219 -0.05 -6.63 -9.24
C ALA A 219 1.06 -6.91 -8.21
N LEU A 220 1.86 -5.91 -7.85
CA LEU A 220 2.87 -6.02 -6.80
C LEU A 220 2.29 -6.17 -5.40
N ASN A 221 1.10 -5.60 -5.12
CA ASN A 221 0.39 -5.85 -3.87
C ASN A 221 0.04 -7.35 -3.70
N LEU A 222 -0.28 -8.05 -4.79
CA LEU A 222 -0.50 -9.50 -4.74
C LEU A 222 0.79 -10.26 -4.40
N VAL A 223 1.95 -9.83 -4.94
CA VAL A 223 3.26 -10.44 -4.62
C VAL A 223 3.58 -10.26 -3.14
N VAL A 224 3.39 -9.03 -2.61
CA VAL A 224 3.57 -8.72 -1.19
C VAL A 224 2.64 -9.55 -0.32
N ALA A 225 1.36 -9.63 -0.67
CA ALA A 225 0.38 -10.38 0.11
C ALA A 225 0.68 -11.90 0.09
N ALA A 226 1.10 -12.45 -1.04
CA ALA A 226 1.45 -13.87 -1.16
C ALA A 226 2.66 -14.23 -0.28
N ALA A 227 3.74 -13.47 -0.36
CA ALA A 227 4.93 -13.71 0.45
C ALA A 227 4.72 -13.37 1.92
N GLY A 228 4.08 -12.23 2.20
CA GLY A 228 3.82 -11.76 3.57
C GLY A 228 2.87 -12.66 4.35
N SER A 229 1.89 -13.31 3.68
CA SER A 229 0.97 -14.24 4.35
C SER A 229 1.70 -15.47 4.92
N ILE A 230 2.78 -15.92 4.30
CA ILE A 230 3.65 -16.99 4.85
C ILE A 230 4.22 -16.54 6.21
N VAL A 231 4.79 -15.35 6.26
CA VAL A 231 5.38 -14.82 7.50
C VAL A 231 4.31 -14.61 8.56
N VAL A 232 3.20 -13.95 8.23
CA VAL A 232 2.18 -13.56 9.22
C VAL A 232 1.40 -14.77 9.74
N VAL A 233 1.03 -15.72 8.87
CA VAL A 233 0.14 -16.83 9.22
C VAL A 233 0.92 -18.07 9.63
N ASN A 234 2.02 -18.39 8.95
CA ASN A 234 2.66 -19.69 9.12
C ASN A 234 3.83 -19.68 10.11
N THR A 235 4.43 -18.52 10.47
CA THR A 235 5.64 -18.50 11.30
C THR A 235 5.45 -19.25 12.62
N VAL A 236 4.35 -19.02 13.35
CA VAL A 236 4.13 -19.66 14.65
C VAL A 236 4.06 -21.18 14.50
N ASN A 237 3.19 -21.68 13.61
CA ASN A 237 3.03 -23.11 13.39
C ASN A 237 4.30 -23.75 12.82
N TYR A 238 4.94 -23.12 11.83
CA TYR A 238 6.14 -23.70 11.22
C TYR A 238 7.29 -23.83 12.21
N VAL A 239 7.51 -22.79 13.04
CA VAL A 239 8.54 -22.82 14.08
C VAL A 239 8.21 -23.86 15.15
N ARG A 240 6.96 -23.94 15.60
CA ARG A 240 6.55 -24.84 16.68
C ARG A 240 6.43 -26.28 16.24
N ASP A 241 5.82 -26.54 15.08
CA ASP A 241 5.43 -27.89 14.67
C ASP A 241 6.50 -28.55 13.75
N VAL A 242 7.23 -27.75 12.95
CA VAL A 242 8.22 -28.29 11.98
C VAL A 242 9.64 -28.14 12.49
N LEU A 243 10.01 -26.96 13.05
CA LEU A 243 11.36 -26.73 13.58
C LEU A 243 11.50 -27.22 15.03
N GLY A 244 10.41 -27.58 15.72
CA GLY A 244 10.44 -27.97 17.15
C GLY A 244 10.84 -26.84 18.11
N GLY A 245 10.71 -25.58 17.65
CA GLY A 245 11.18 -24.42 18.38
C GLY A 245 10.25 -23.96 19.50
N THR A 246 10.74 -23.01 20.29
CA THR A 246 10.07 -22.37 21.41
C THR A 246 9.35 -21.09 20.98
N GLN A 247 8.64 -20.44 21.91
CA GLN A 247 8.08 -19.11 21.69
C GLN A 247 9.18 -18.05 21.39
N SER A 248 10.35 -18.19 22.00
CA SER A 248 11.49 -17.33 21.71
C SER A 248 11.97 -17.50 20.26
N ASP A 249 11.96 -18.72 19.73
CA ASP A 249 12.36 -19.00 18.35
C ASP A 249 11.36 -18.40 17.35
N VAL A 250 10.07 -18.37 17.68
CA VAL A 250 9.05 -17.64 16.90
C VAL A 250 9.38 -16.15 16.88
N ALA A 251 9.75 -15.56 18.04
CA ALA A 251 10.12 -14.16 18.11
C ALA A 251 11.38 -13.86 17.25
N TRP A 252 12.41 -14.71 17.32
CA TRP A 252 13.60 -14.57 16.48
C TRP A 252 13.30 -14.70 14.98
N MET A 253 12.39 -15.58 14.60
CA MET A 253 11.99 -15.75 13.20
C MET A 253 11.23 -14.52 12.69
N LEU A 254 10.34 -13.94 13.49
CA LEU A 254 9.68 -12.67 13.17
C LEU A 254 10.68 -11.51 13.10
N ALA A 255 11.67 -11.49 14.03
CA ALA A 255 12.75 -10.52 14.02
C ALA A 255 13.62 -10.63 12.76
N ALA A 256 13.84 -11.83 12.24
CA ALA A 256 14.56 -12.04 10.98
C ALA A 256 13.85 -11.32 9.81
N SER A 257 12.53 -11.50 9.68
CA SER A 257 11.74 -10.78 8.67
C SER A 257 11.81 -9.26 8.88
N GLY A 258 11.63 -8.82 10.14
CA GLY A 258 11.74 -7.42 10.50
C GLY A 258 13.12 -6.82 10.23
N THR A 259 14.19 -7.57 10.43
CA THR A 259 15.56 -7.15 10.13
C THR A 259 15.73 -6.89 8.63
N GLY A 260 15.25 -7.80 7.78
CA GLY A 260 15.26 -7.60 6.33
C GLY A 260 14.54 -6.32 5.92
N THR A 261 13.37 -6.09 6.50
CA THR A 261 12.59 -4.87 6.33
C THR A 261 13.37 -3.61 6.73
N LEU A 262 13.96 -3.62 7.93
CA LEU A 262 14.68 -2.47 8.49
C LEU A 262 15.94 -2.14 7.67
N LEU A 263 16.74 -3.13 7.29
CA LEU A 263 17.94 -2.94 6.49
C LEU A 263 17.62 -2.27 5.16
N VAL A 264 16.57 -2.74 4.48
CA VAL A 264 16.11 -2.12 3.23
C VAL A 264 15.60 -0.70 3.48
N ALA A 265 14.76 -0.50 4.49
CA ALA A 265 14.19 0.82 4.80
C ALA A 265 15.25 1.90 5.07
N LEU A 266 16.37 1.53 5.70
CA LEU A 266 17.50 2.45 5.98
C LEU A 266 18.28 2.85 4.72
N VAL A 267 18.44 1.94 3.78
CA VAL A 267 19.24 2.16 2.56
C VAL A 267 18.39 2.73 1.43
N LEU A 268 17.11 2.38 1.39
CA LEU A 268 16.20 2.63 0.29
C LEU A 268 16.05 4.11 -0.11
N PRO A 269 16.01 5.11 0.79
CA PRO A 269 15.95 6.52 0.39
C PRO A 269 17.09 6.92 -0.56
N ARG A 270 18.32 6.50 -0.24
CA ARG A 270 19.52 6.80 -1.07
C ARG A 270 19.47 6.09 -2.42
N VAL A 271 18.90 4.89 -2.47
CA VAL A 271 18.72 4.12 -3.72
C VAL A 271 17.67 4.81 -4.60
N LEU A 272 16.57 5.24 -4.02
CA LEU A 272 15.47 5.90 -4.73
C LEU A 272 15.82 7.28 -5.30
N ASP A 273 16.91 7.91 -4.83
CA ASP A 273 17.44 9.13 -5.42
C ASP A 273 18.17 8.89 -6.76
N ARG A 274 18.60 7.65 -7.01
CA ARG A 274 19.43 7.26 -8.16
C ARG A 274 18.77 6.24 -9.08
N VAL A 275 17.82 5.47 -8.56
CA VAL A 275 17.20 4.35 -9.26
C VAL A 275 15.69 4.60 -9.38
N ALA A 276 15.14 4.30 -10.56
CA ALA A 276 13.71 4.46 -10.83
C ALA A 276 12.86 3.55 -9.91
N ASP A 277 11.74 4.08 -9.40
CA ASP A 277 10.81 3.38 -8.51
C ASP A 277 10.40 2.02 -9.07
N ARG A 278 10.11 1.95 -10.39
CA ARG A 278 9.75 0.71 -11.09
C ARG A 278 10.81 -0.38 -10.94
N LEU A 279 12.09 -0.04 -11.14
CA LEU A 279 13.16 -1.03 -11.06
C LEU A 279 13.33 -1.55 -9.63
N VAL A 280 13.29 -0.66 -8.64
CA VAL A 280 13.35 -1.02 -7.22
C VAL A 280 12.21 -1.97 -6.84
N MET A 281 10.98 -1.64 -7.23
CA MET A 281 9.80 -2.44 -6.90
C MET A 281 9.80 -3.80 -7.62
N LEU A 282 10.24 -3.86 -8.87
CA LEU A 282 10.38 -5.12 -9.60
C LEU A 282 11.52 -5.99 -9.04
N THR A 283 12.61 -5.38 -8.56
CA THR A 283 13.65 -6.11 -7.81
C THR A 283 13.07 -6.71 -6.52
N GLY A 284 12.25 -5.94 -5.79
CA GLY A 284 11.51 -6.45 -4.64
C GLY A 284 10.64 -7.66 -5.00
N ALA A 285 9.90 -7.60 -6.10
CA ALA A 285 9.10 -8.72 -6.58
C ALA A 285 9.94 -9.96 -6.92
N ALA A 286 11.07 -9.77 -7.58
CA ALA A 286 12.01 -10.87 -7.87
C ALA A 286 12.54 -11.51 -6.58
N VAL A 287 12.95 -10.70 -5.60
CA VAL A 287 13.40 -11.19 -4.28
C VAL A 287 12.29 -12.01 -3.61
N LEU A 288 11.04 -11.52 -3.61
CA LEU A 288 9.91 -12.23 -3.00
C LEU A 288 9.61 -13.55 -3.71
N VAL A 289 9.57 -13.57 -5.03
CA VAL A 289 9.34 -14.81 -5.82
C VAL A 289 10.44 -15.84 -5.54
N LEU A 290 11.71 -15.41 -5.52
CA LEU A 290 12.83 -16.28 -5.19
C LEU A 290 12.79 -16.78 -3.74
N ALA A 291 12.45 -15.92 -2.78
CA ALA A 291 12.36 -16.29 -1.38
C ALA A 291 11.22 -17.31 -1.12
N VAL A 292 10.04 -17.08 -1.71
CA VAL A 292 8.93 -18.05 -1.61
C VAL A 292 9.25 -19.34 -2.36
N GLY A 293 9.90 -19.27 -3.51
CA GLY A 293 10.43 -20.43 -4.23
C GLY A 293 11.43 -21.22 -3.39
N ALA A 294 12.35 -20.54 -2.68
CA ALA A 294 13.28 -21.18 -1.75
C ALA A 294 12.54 -21.84 -0.56
N ALA A 295 11.48 -21.23 -0.03
CA ALA A 295 10.65 -21.85 0.99
C ALA A 295 9.99 -23.15 0.49
N VAL A 296 9.47 -23.16 -0.73
CA VAL A 296 8.93 -24.38 -1.36
C VAL A 296 9.99 -25.44 -1.53
N THR A 297 11.16 -25.08 -2.08
CA THR A 297 12.24 -26.05 -2.34
C THR A 297 12.81 -26.64 -1.06
N THR A 298 13.03 -25.86 0.00
CA THR A 298 13.46 -26.36 1.31
C THR A 298 12.42 -27.27 1.93
N SER A 299 11.13 -26.96 1.79
CA SER A 299 10.02 -27.79 2.28
C SER A 299 9.94 -29.13 1.54
N VAL A 300 10.06 -29.13 0.20
CA VAL A 300 10.09 -30.37 -0.63
C VAL A 300 11.30 -31.22 -0.30
N ALA A 301 12.47 -30.60 -0.08
CA ALA A 301 13.70 -31.30 0.27
C ALA A 301 13.74 -31.80 1.72
N GLY A 302 12.71 -31.52 2.54
CA GLY A 302 12.68 -31.89 3.95
C GLY A 302 13.71 -31.16 4.81
N ILE A 303 14.21 -30.02 4.35
CA ILE A 303 15.21 -29.21 5.07
C ILE A 303 14.49 -28.35 6.12
N ALA A 304 14.27 -28.91 7.31
CA ALA A 304 13.69 -28.23 8.45
C ALA A 304 14.82 -27.69 9.36
N ALA A 305 15.34 -26.50 9.04
CA ALA A 305 16.42 -25.88 9.81
C ALA A 305 16.18 -24.38 10.00
N ALA A 306 16.52 -23.87 11.19
CA ALA A 306 16.27 -22.48 11.56
C ALA A 306 17.03 -21.46 10.70
N LEU A 307 18.30 -21.77 10.35
CA LEU A 307 19.14 -20.84 9.57
C LEU A 307 18.61 -20.59 8.15
N PRO A 308 18.35 -21.58 7.28
CA PRO A 308 17.78 -21.32 5.96
C PRO A 308 16.40 -20.67 6.04
N THR A 309 15.57 -21.06 6.98
CA THR A 309 14.26 -20.42 7.22
C THR A 309 14.44 -18.95 7.57
N GLY A 310 15.34 -18.61 8.49
CA GLY A 310 15.65 -17.24 8.88
C GLY A 310 16.11 -16.37 7.70
N VAL A 311 16.99 -16.91 6.85
CA VAL A 311 17.45 -16.22 5.63
C VAL A 311 16.28 -15.94 4.67
N ILE A 312 15.38 -16.90 4.48
CA ILE A 312 14.18 -16.73 3.66
C ILE A 312 13.28 -15.64 4.25
N TRP A 313 13.07 -15.61 5.58
CA TRP A 313 12.27 -14.60 6.26
C TRP A 313 12.90 -13.20 6.13
N VAL A 314 14.23 -13.07 6.25
CA VAL A 314 14.96 -11.80 5.96
C VAL A 314 14.70 -11.35 4.53
N ALA A 315 14.79 -12.27 3.56
CA ALA A 315 14.56 -11.95 2.16
C ALA A 315 13.10 -11.50 1.90
N ILE A 316 12.12 -12.17 2.54
CA ILE A 316 10.70 -11.76 2.43
C ILE A 316 10.51 -10.36 3.01
N GLY A 317 11.01 -10.09 4.20
CA GLY A 317 10.89 -8.76 4.81
C GLY A 317 11.53 -7.66 3.97
N GLY A 318 12.74 -7.88 3.47
CA GLY A 318 13.45 -6.95 2.60
C GLY A 318 12.73 -6.73 1.26
N GLY A 319 12.26 -7.80 0.63
CA GLY A 319 11.50 -7.74 -0.63
C GLY A 319 10.18 -6.96 -0.47
N MET A 320 9.47 -7.16 0.63
CA MET A 320 8.27 -6.38 0.96
C MET A 320 8.58 -4.88 1.10
N ALA A 321 9.65 -4.53 1.81
CA ALA A 321 10.07 -3.14 1.99
C ALA A 321 10.42 -2.45 0.66
N LEU A 322 11.08 -3.17 -0.28
CA LEU A 322 11.39 -2.66 -1.62
C LEU A 322 10.13 -2.31 -2.43
N ILE A 323 8.99 -2.93 -2.15
CA ILE A 323 7.72 -2.65 -2.85
C ILE A 323 6.89 -1.62 -2.09
N ILE A 324 6.67 -1.82 -0.79
CA ILE A 324 5.75 -1.01 0.00
C ILE A 324 6.23 0.43 0.14
N THR A 325 7.53 0.63 0.40
CA THR A 325 8.07 1.97 0.68
C THR A 325 7.94 2.93 -0.51
N PRO A 326 8.27 2.57 -1.77
CA PRO A 326 8.11 3.48 -2.90
C PRO A 326 6.66 3.68 -3.35
N THR A 327 5.72 2.80 -2.93
CA THR A 327 4.31 2.85 -3.38
C THR A 327 3.71 4.24 -3.27
N GLY A 328 3.85 4.91 -2.12
CA GLY A 328 3.32 6.26 -1.92
C GLY A 328 3.89 7.32 -2.88
N ARG A 329 5.15 7.17 -3.32
CA ARG A 329 5.75 8.04 -4.34
C ARG A 329 5.13 7.80 -5.71
N VAL A 330 4.95 6.54 -6.09
CA VAL A 330 4.35 6.16 -7.37
C VAL A 330 2.90 6.67 -7.44
N LEU A 331 2.12 6.51 -6.38
CA LEU A 331 0.74 6.99 -6.32
C LEU A 331 0.67 8.51 -6.55
N ARG A 332 1.49 9.29 -5.83
CA ARG A 332 1.52 10.75 -5.95
C ARG A 332 1.96 11.26 -7.32
N ARG A 333 2.85 10.52 -8.00
CA ARG A 333 3.31 10.87 -9.34
C ARG A 333 2.34 10.47 -10.46
N ALA A 334 1.42 9.57 -10.15
CA ALA A 334 0.49 9.02 -11.13
C ALA A 334 -0.76 9.88 -11.36
N VAL A 335 -1.02 10.85 -10.48
CA VAL A 335 -2.24 11.69 -10.51
C VAL A 335 -1.92 13.14 -10.14
N ASP A 336 -2.83 14.04 -10.53
CA ASP A 336 -2.78 15.43 -10.09
C ASP A 336 -3.02 15.54 -8.57
N PRO A 337 -2.58 16.63 -7.93
CA PRO A 337 -2.72 16.81 -6.48
C PRO A 337 -4.15 16.62 -5.95
N THR A 338 -5.16 17.01 -6.72
CA THR A 338 -6.58 16.86 -6.36
C THR A 338 -7.07 15.41 -6.33
N GLY A 339 -6.47 14.49 -7.10
CA GLY A 339 -6.81 13.07 -7.16
C GLY A 339 -6.04 12.18 -6.16
N ILE A 340 -5.11 12.75 -5.39
CA ILE A 340 -4.30 11.99 -4.43
C ILE A 340 -5.14 11.25 -3.39
N PRO A 341 -6.13 11.89 -2.71
CA PRO A 341 -6.91 11.21 -1.68
C PRO A 341 -7.67 9.99 -2.20
N GLU A 342 -8.28 10.10 -3.40
CA GLU A 342 -9.04 9.02 -4.03
C GLU A 342 -8.16 7.83 -4.38
N VAL A 343 -6.95 8.08 -4.89
CA VAL A 343 -6.00 7.02 -5.26
C VAL A 343 -5.42 6.34 -4.03
N PHE A 344 -5.12 7.06 -2.95
CA PHE A 344 -4.69 6.45 -1.69
C PHE A 344 -5.79 5.61 -1.05
N ALA A 345 -7.04 6.06 -1.08
CA ALA A 345 -8.19 5.28 -0.60
C ALA A 345 -8.39 4.01 -1.44
N ALA A 346 -8.27 4.10 -2.76
CA ALA A 346 -8.32 2.95 -3.66
C ALA A 346 -7.16 1.97 -3.39
N GLN A 347 -5.92 2.45 -3.22
CA GLN A 347 -4.77 1.63 -2.86
C GLN A 347 -5.02 0.87 -1.55
N PHE A 348 -5.56 1.55 -0.53
CA PHE A 348 -5.90 0.93 0.74
C PHE A 348 -6.85 -0.26 0.53
N SER A 349 -7.97 -0.05 -0.14
CA SER A 349 -8.98 -1.10 -0.37
C SER A 349 -8.44 -2.25 -1.24
N LEU A 350 -7.76 -1.92 -2.34
CA LEU A 350 -7.25 -2.91 -3.30
C LEU A 350 -6.10 -3.75 -2.74
N SER A 351 -5.22 -3.16 -1.91
CA SER A 351 -4.18 -3.92 -1.24
C SER A 351 -4.77 -4.95 -0.28
N HIS A 352 -5.81 -4.58 0.48
CA HIS A 352 -6.50 -5.50 1.40
C HIS A 352 -7.21 -6.65 0.68
N LEU A 353 -7.67 -6.43 -0.55
CA LEU A 353 -8.26 -7.49 -1.38
C LEU A 353 -7.22 -8.58 -1.73
N ALA A 354 -5.95 -8.23 -1.95
CA ALA A 354 -4.90 -9.21 -2.17
C ALA A 354 -4.68 -10.11 -0.93
N TRP A 355 -4.65 -9.49 0.26
CA TRP A 355 -4.55 -10.25 1.51
C TRP A 355 -5.78 -11.12 1.80
N LEU A 356 -6.97 -10.68 1.40
CA LEU A 356 -8.20 -11.47 1.53
C LEU A 356 -8.11 -12.83 0.80
N VAL A 357 -7.36 -12.88 -0.31
CA VAL A 357 -7.12 -14.11 -1.07
C VAL A 357 -5.99 -14.95 -0.45
N THR A 358 -4.90 -14.31 -0.03
CA THR A 358 -3.69 -15.03 0.37
C THR A 358 -3.74 -15.59 1.79
N TYR A 359 -4.44 -14.94 2.73
CA TYR A 359 -4.57 -15.45 4.10
C TYR A 359 -5.26 -16.81 4.20
N PRO A 360 -6.41 -17.06 3.54
CA PRO A 360 -7.01 -18.40 3.50
C PRO A 360 -6.07 -19.46 2.94
N ILE A 361 -5.33 -19.14 1.87
CA ILE A 361 -4.37 -20.09 1.27
C ILE A 361 -3.26 -20.39 2.27
N ALA A 362 -2.67 -19.37 2.90
CA ALA A 362 -1.61 -19.57 3.88
C ALA A 362 -2.05 -20.39 5.09
N GLY A 363 -3.29 -20.25 5.56
CA GLY A 363 -3.76 -20.93 6.77
C GLY A 363 -4.51 -22.22 6.50
N TRP A 364 -5.60 -22.17 5.71
CA TRP A 364 -6.45 -23.35 5.51
C TRP A 364 -5.78 -24.42 4.65
N VAL A 365 -5.12 -24.02 3.54
CA VAL A 365 -4.40 -24.98 2.70
C VAL A 365 -3.21 -25.57 3.45
N ALA A 366 -2.47 -24.75 4.21
CA ALA A 366 -1.36 -25.26 5.02
C ALA A 366 -1.82 -26.27 6.09
N THR A 367 -2.97 -26.03 6.71
CA THR A 367 -3.52 -26.92 7.74
C THR A 367 -4.07 -28.22 7.14
N GLN A 368 -4.66 -28.19 5.94
CA GLN A 368 -5.30 -29.35 5.31
C GLN A 368 -4.35 -30.16 4.40
N ALA A 369 -3.47 -29.48 3.66
CA ALA A 369 -2.63 -30.08 2.63
C ALA A 369 -1.11 -29.85 2.86
N GLY A 370 -0.76 -29.29 4.02
CA GLY A 370 0.63 -29.03 4.41
C GLY A 370 1.22 -27.73 3.87
N PHE A 371 2.33 -27.30 4.49
CA PHE A 371 3.02 -26.04 4.16
C PHE A 371 3.52 -26.02 2.71
N THR A 372 4.04 -27.12 2.20
CA THR A 372 4.56 -27.23 0.81
C THR A 372 3.51 -26.83 -0.21
N THR A 373 2.29 -27.37 -0.07
CA THR A 373 1.16 -27.10 -0.99
C THR A 373 0.72 -25.65 -0.90
N ALA A 374 0.57 -25.12 0.32
CA ALA A 374 0.20 -23.73 0.55
C ALA A 374 1.24 -22.76 -0.02
N TRP A 375 2.52 -23.01 0.25
CA TRP A 375 3.61 -22.16 -0.23
C TRP A 375 3.78 -22.24 -1.74
N ALA A 376 3.57 -23.41 -2.36
CA ALA A 376 3.58 -23.56 -3.82
C ALA A 376 2.44 -22.74 -4.47
N ALA A 377 1.22 -22.76 -3.90
CA ALA A 377 0.11 -21.94 -4.38
C ALA A 377 0.42 -20.45 -4.26
N LEU A 378 1.00 -20.02 -3.12
CA LEU A 378 1.41 -18.64 -2.90
C LEU A 378 2.57 -18.21 -3.81
N ALA A 379 3.52 -19.13 -4.10
CA ALA A 379 4.59 -18.90 -5.09
C ALA A 379 4.01 -18.67 -6.49
N GLY A 380 3.02 -19.45 -6.88
CA GLY A 380 2.28 -19.27 -8.13
C GLY A 380 1.62 -17.89 -8.23
N LEU A 381 0.92 -17.46 -7.17
CA LEU A 381 0.31 -16.12 -7.11
C LEU A 381 1.36 -15.00 -7.15
N ALA A 382 2.46 -15.16 -6.43
CA ALA A 382 3.57 -14.20 -6.46
C ALA A 382 4.20 -14.10 -7.86
N ALA A 383 4.41 -15.23 -8.54
CA ALA A 383 4.93 -15.25 -9.90
C ALA A 383 3.98 -14.58 -10.89
N ILE A 384 2.67 -14.88 -10.80
CA ILE A 384 1.63 -14.23 -11.62
C ILE A 384 1.65 -12.72 -11.40
N GLY A 385 1.66 -12.27 -10.14
CA GLY A 385 1.73 -10.84 -9.82
C GLY A 385 2.99 -10.16 -10.34
N ALA A 386 4.16 -10.80 -10.20
CA ALA A 386 5.43 -10.27 -10.68
C ALA A 386 5.47 -10.18 -12.22
N ILE A 387 5.03 -11.21 -12.94
CA ILE A 387 4.94 -11.22 -14.41
C ILE A 387 3.96 -10.15 -14.88
N THR A 388 2.80 -10.04 -14.23
CA THR A 388 1.79 -9.03 -14.55
C THR A 388 2.36 -7.61 -14.36
N ALA A 389 3.05 -7.35 -13.25
CA ALA A 389 3.69 -6.05 -13.02
C ALA A 389 4.78 -5.75 -14.08
N LEU A 390 5.59 -6.75 -14.41
CA LEU A 390 6.67 -6.61 -15.39
C LEU A 390 6.14 -6.26 -16.79
N THR A 391 5.00 -6.85 -17.18
CA THR A 391 4.40 -6.70 -18.52
C THR A 391 3.55 -5.45 -18.66
N ILE A 392 2.77 -5.10 -17.62
CA ILE A 392 1.81 -3.99 -17.66
C ILE A 392 2.46 -2.65 -17.35
N TRP A 393 3.47 -2.62 -16.47
CA TRP A 393 4.12 -1.38 -16.06
C TRP A 393 5.09 -0.91 -17.16
N PRO A 394 4.84 0.24 -17.83
CA PRO A 394 5.68 0.71 -18.91
C PRO A 394 7.09 1.06 -18.43
N ARG A 395 8.09 0.91 -19.29
CA ARG A 395 9.41 1.48 -19.05
C ARG A 395 9.33 3.00 -19.10
N ALA A 396 10.06 3.69 -18.21
CA ALA A 396 10.03 5.14 -18.02
C ALA A 396 10.13 5.93 -19.36
N GLU A 397 10.98 5.49 -20.27
CA GLU A 397 11.21 6.11 -21.58
C GLU A 397 9.92 6.24 -22.43
N LYS A 398 9.04 5.21 -22.42
CA LYS A 398 7.77 5.26 -23.17
C LYS A 398 6.70 6.11 -22.47
N ALA A 399 6.75 6.25 -21.16
CA ALA A 399 5.80 7.07 -20.40
C ALA A 399 6.15 8.57 -20.53
N GLU A 400 7.43 8.93 -20.46
CA GLU A 400 7.91 10.30 -20.64
C GLU A 400 7.66 10.81 -22.07
N VAL A 401 7.91 9.98 -23.09
CA VAL A 401 7.63 10.32 -24.50
C VAL A 401 6.13 10.49 -24.73
N ARG A 402 5.26 9.62 -24.18
CA ARG A 402 3.81 9.78 -24.29
C ARG A 402 3.29 11.02 -23.56
N ALA A 403 3.81 11.32 -22.40
CA ALA A 403 3.45 12.53 -21.64
C ALA A 403 3.92 13.80 -22.38
N ALA A 404 5.12 13.79 -22.96
CA ALA A 404 5.64 14.90 -23.76
C ALA A 404 4.81 15.13 -25.03
N VAL A 405 4.35 14.06 -25.68
CA VAL A 405 3.49 14.14 -26.87
C VAL A 405 2.06 14.60 -26.53
N ALA A 406 1.54 14.22 -25.35
CA ALA A 406 0.19 14.62 -24.91
C ALA A 406 0.12 16.07 -24.43
N VAL A 407 1.24 16.64 -23.96
CA VAL A 407 1.33 18.04 -23.47
C VAL A 407 1.72 19.00 -24.61
N ALA A 408 2.12 18.51 -25.79
CA ALA A 408 2.36 19.38 -26.95
C ALA A 408 1.05 20.10 -27.34
N PRO A 409 0.99 21.44 -27.27
CA PRO A 409 -0.23 22.17 -27.58
C PRO A 409 -0.65 21.91 -29.05
N HIS A 410 -1.94 21.69 -29.22
CA HIS A 410 -2.60 21.68 -30.54
C HIS A 410 -2.77 23.13 -31.06
N ASP A 411 -1.71 23.94 -31.04
CA ASP A 411 -1.81 25.30 -31.53
C ASP A 411 -1.51 25.33 -33.05
N GLU A 412 -2.46 25.87 -33.78
CA GLU A 412 -2.46 25.98 -35.26
C GLU A 412 -1.43 26.98 -35.81
N THR A 413 -0.51 27.54 -34.99
CA THR A 413 0.50 28.50 -35.45
C THR A 413 1.92 27.95 -35.32
N ALA A 414 2.53 27.66 -36.44
CA ALA A 414 3.84 27.00 -36.55
C ALA A 414 5.05 27.80 -35.94
N GLU A 415 4.86 29.04 -35.51
CA GLU A 415 5.95 29.86 -34.95
C GLU A 415 6.24 29.65 -33.46
N ALA A 416 5.30 29.09 -32.70
CA ALA A 416 5.46 28.89 -31.25
C ALA A 416 6.13 27.55 -30.87
N GLY A 417 6.30 26.61 -31.80
CA GLY A 417 6.75 25.23 -31.49
C GLY A 417 8.17 25.12 -30.96
N GLY A 418 9.07 26.03 -31.36
CA GLY A 418 10.47 26.00 -30.91
C GLY A 418 10.66 26.40 -29.46
N HIS A 419 9.93 27.39 -28.96
CA HIS A 419 10.07 27.89 -27.60
C HIS A 419 9.36 27.02 -26.56
N ALA A 420 8.23 26.37 -26.91
CA ALA A 420 7.52 25.44 -26.01
C ALA A 420 8.33 24.17 -25.75
N ALA A 421 9.03 23.65 -26.74
CA ALA A 421 9.88 22.46 -26.58
C ALA A 421 11.07 22.71 -25.62
N VAL A 422 11.61 23.95 -25.60
CA VAL A 422 12.72 24.35 -24.69
C VAL A 422 12.23 24.54 -23.25
N ALA A 423 10.99 25.01 -23.06
CA ALA A 423 10.43 25.21 -21.70
C ALA A 423 10.06 23.90 -20.96
N VAL A 424 9.83 22.80 -21.70
CA VAL A 424 9.53 21.47 -21.12
C VAL A 424 10.82 20.67 -20.83
N ALA A 425 11.96 21.04 -21.45
CA ALA A 425 13.23 20.34 -21.31
C ALA A 425 13.76 20.17 -19.85
N PRO A 426 13.50 21.05 -18.86
CA PRO A 426 13.94 20.86 -17.49
C PRO A 426 13.17 19.77 -16.73
N ARG A 427 11.98 19.32 -17.22
CA ARG A 427 11.13 18.33 -16.57
C ARG A 427 11.32 16.89 -17.09
N ILE A 428 11.96 16.74 -18.23
CA ILE A 428 12.25 15.47 -18.88
C ILE A 428 13.78 15.31 -18.95
N GLY A 429 14.30 14.17 -18.51
CA GLY A 429 15.75 13.90 -18.56
C GLY A 429 16.34 14.09 -19.96
N LYS A 430 17.68 14.22 -20.06
CA LYS A 430 18.38 14.54 -21.34
C LYS A 430 17.98 13.66 -22.55
N ALA A 431 17.60 12.42 -22.34
CA ALA A 431 17.13 11.50 -23.40
C ALA A 431 15.71 11.86 -23.86
N GLY A 432 14.79 12.18 -22.94
CA GLY A 432 13.43 12.60 -23.26
C GLY A 432 13.40 13.96 -23.98
N ALA A 433 14.26 14.90 -23.57
CA ALA A 433 14.40 16.20 -24.24
C ALA A 433 14.88 16.05 -25.71
N ARG A 434 15.83 15.14 -25.97
CA ARG A 434 16.28 14.84 -27.34
C ARG A 434 15.16 14.21 -28.20
N ALA A 435 14.37 13.29 -27.61
CA ALA A 435 13.24 12.68 -28.29
C ALA A 435 12.12 13.69 -28.58
N ALA A 436 11.81 14.58 -27.63
CA ALA A 436 10.82 15.63 -27.82
C ALA A 436 11.24 16.64 -28.92
N VAL A 437 12.52 17.04 -28.95
CA VAL A 437 13.07 17.90 -30.01
C VAL A 437 13.03 17.19 -31.37
N ALA A 438 13.37 15.90 -31.45
CA ALA A 438 13.33 15.14 -32.68
C ALA A 438 11.88 15.00 -33.24
N VAL A 439 10.90 14.79 -32.34
CA VAL A 439 9.48 14.70 -32.73
C VAL A 439 8.94 16.07 -33.17
N ALA A 440 9.33 17.15 -32.49
CA ALA A 440 8.96 18.52 -32.88
C ALA A 440 9.55 18.89 -34.26
N SER A 441 10.82 18.56 -34.50
CA SER A 441 11.51 18.76 -35.79
C SER A 441 10.84 17.98 -36.93
N ALA A 442 10.51 16.69 -36.71
CA ALA A 442 9.85 15.87 -37.72
C ALA A 442 8.43 16.36 -38.04
N ARG A 443 7.68 16.93 -37.10
CA ARG A 443 6.37 17.54 -37.32
C ARG A 443 6.47 18.84 -38.09
N THR A 444 7.47 19.67 -37.80
CA THR A 444 7.71 20.93 -38.52
C THR A 444 8.07 20.65 -39.99
N GLU A 445 8.89 19.61 -40.24
CA GLU A 445 9.21 19.18 -41.61
C GLU A 445 7.98 18.61 -42.37
N ALA A 446 7.11 17.85 -41.67
CA ALA A 446 5.88 17.34 -42.23
C ALA A 446 4.89 18.46 -42.59
N ALA A 447 4.69 19.42 -41.68
CA ALA A 447 3.84 20.58 -41.91
C ALA A 447 4.38 21.50 -43.02
N ALA A 448 5.71 21.65 -43.12
CA ALA A 448 6.33 22.39 -44.24
C ALA A 448 6.15 21.70 -45.57
N ARG A 449 6.17 20.36 -45.65
CA ARG A 449 5.87 19.59 -46.86
C ARG A 449 4.41 19.73 -47.28
N GLU A 450 3.46 19.60 -46.34
CA GLU A 450 2.04 19.80 -46.63
C GLU A 450 1.74 21.22 -47.12
N ALA A 451 2.36 22.24 -46.51
CA ALA A 451 2.22 23.62 -46.98
C ALA A 451 2.81 23.84 -48.38
N ALA A 452 3.94 23.20 -48.72
CA ALA A 452 4.55 23.25 -50.05
C ALA A 452 3.67 22.56 -51.08
N GLU A 453 3.11 21.38 -50.80
CA GLU A 453 2.18 20.68 -51.67
C GLU A 453 0.88 21.47 -51.90
N ALA A 454 0.35 22.13 -50.87
CA ALA A 454 -0.81 23.02 -50.98
C ALA A 454 -0.51 24.26 -51.83
N ALA A 455 0.69 24.83 -51.73
CA ALA A 455 1.13 25.96 -52.56
C ALA A 455 1.31 25.56 -54.05
N GLU A 456 1.89 24.38 -54.33
CA GLU A 456 1.99 23.85 -55.67
C GLU A 456 0.61 23.55 -56.29
N GLY A 457 -0.32 23.00 -55.50
CA GLY A 457 -1.70 22.78 -55.95
C GLY A 457 -2.44 24.06 -56.30
N THR A 458 -2.21 25.17 -55.55
CA THR A 458 -2.81 26.48 -55.86
C THR A 458 -2.18 27.15 -57.08
N LEU A 459 -0.89 26.97 -57.31
CA LEU A 459 -0.19 27.45 -58.52
C LEU A 459 -0.67 26.71 -59.77
N ALA A 460 -0.87 25.40 -59.69
CA ALA A 460 -1.40 24.61 -60.78
C ALA A 460 -2.88 24.98 -61.15
N ALA A 461 -3.70 25.26 -60.13
CA ALA A 461 -5.09 25.72 -60.30
C ALA A 461 -5.17 27.14 -60.87
N GLY A 462 -4.22 28.03 -60.54
CA GLY A 462 -4.11 29.38 -61.07
C GLY A 462 -3.69 29.42 -62.57
N GLN A 463 -2.82 28.51 -62.98
CA GLN A 463 -2.42 28.39 -64.37
C GLN A 463 -3.53 27.85 -65.33
N CYS A 464 -4.39 26.96 -64.78
CA CYS A 464 -5.56 26.48 -65.54
C CYS A 464 -6.66 27.56 -65.79
N ALA A 465 -6.75 28.56 -64.89
CA ALA A 465 -7.74 29.64 -65.08
C ALA A 465 -7.34 30.69 -66.13
N CYS A 466 -6.04 30.90 -66.38
CA CYS A 466 -5.55 31.85 -67.38
C CYS A 466 -5.62 31.38 -68.83
N VAL A 467 -5.82 30.09 -69.10
CA VAL A 467 -5.89 29.54 -70.49
C VAL A 467 -7.32 29.51 -71.04
N ARG A 468 -8.35 29.93 -70.24
CA ARG A 468 -9.77 29.98 -70.71
C ARG A 468 -10.30 31.37 -71.10
N THR A 469 -9.44 32.38 -71.20
CA THR A 469 -9.85 33.75 -71.54
C THR A 469 -8.89 34.33 -72.59
N ILE A 470 -8.74 33.65 -73.78
CA ILE A 470 -8.35 34.23 -75.07
C ILE A 470 -9.14 33.51 -76.16
#